data_c57a60399d241f9f901652910305f28f
#
_entry.id   c57a60399d241f9f901652910305f28f
#
_cell.length_a   1.000
_cell.length_b   1.000
_cell.length_c   1.000
_cell.angle_alpha   90.00
_cell.angle_beta   90.00
_cell.angle_gamma   90.00
#
_symmetry.space_group_name_H-M   'P 1'
#
loop_
_entity.id
_entity.type
_entity.pdbx_description
1 polymer ?
#
loop_
_entity_poly.entity_id
_entity_poly.type
_entity_poly.pdbx_seq_one_letter_code
_entity_poly.pdbx_strand_id
1 'polypeptide(L)'
;MHVQGIDHVEFYVANADEVAAKLCATYGFRVQGQVGGAADHRSVLIRQNDIQLLLTEGRTDTHPATLFVAKHGDGPATIALSTDDPDGALREAVAAGAVPVSAAAPLSDVSATSRVRITGFGDVAHTFVRSGELADTLVPLAEPLAAGDSEPLELLDILDHVALCVPDGELIPTVQYYEKVFGFSQIFEEYIEVGVQAMNSRVVQSPSGGVTLTILEPDTSRMPGQIDDFL
;
A
#
# COMPACT_ATOMS: atom_id res chain seq x y z
N MET A 1 13.65 -13.76 5.87
CA MET A 1 12.85 -13.27 4.72
C MET A 1 13.61 -12.15 4.02
N HIS A 2 13.66 -12.15 2.70
CA HIS A 2 14.36 -11.11 1.92
C HIS A 2 13.35 -10.28 1.12
N VAL A 3 13.00 -9.12 1.66
CA VAL A 3 12.18 -8.11 0.97
C VAL A 3 13.11 -7.14 0.26
N GLN A 4 12.88 -6.92 -1.04
CA GLN A 4 13.73 -6.11 -1.91
C GLN A 4 13.28 -4.65 -1.97
N GLY A 5 11.96 -4.41 -2.04
CA GLY A 5 11.39 -3.08 -2.17
C GLY A 5 9.85 -3.09 -2.10
N ILE A 6 9.26 -1.92 -2.28
CA ILE A 6 7.83 -1.78 -2.49
C ILE A 6 7.58 -1.95 -3.99
N ASP A 7 6.80 -2.97 -4.39
CA ASP A 7 6.42 -3.20 -5.79
C ASP A 7 5.32 -2.22 -6.21
N HIS A 8 4.24 -2.17 -5.45
CA HIS A 8 3.14 -1.23 -5.66
C HIS A 8 2.36 -0.98 -4.38
N VAL A 9 1.58 0.10 -4.37
CA VAL A 9 0.56 0.34 -3.34
C VAL A 9 -0.81 0.20 -3.99
N GLU A 10 -1.67 -0.66 -3.41
CA GLU A 10 -3.06 -0.78 -3.82
C GLU A 10 -3.93 0.15 -2.98
N PHE A 11 -4.66 1.00 -3.67
CA PHE A 11 -5.69 1.86 -3.09
C PHE A 11 -7.06 1.28 -3.36
N TYR A 12 -7.89 1.21 -2.35
CA TYR A 12 -9.30 1.00 -2.51
C TYR A 12 -9.98 2.37 -2.69
N VAL A 13 -10.74 2.50 -3.77
CA VAL A 13 -11.33 3.76 -4.20
C VAL A 13 -12.78 3.58 -4.62
N ALA A 14 -13.58 4.64 -4.48
CA ALA A 14 -14.98 4.62 -4.91
C ALA A 14 -15.11 4.59 -6.44
N ASN A 15 -14.18 5.20 -7.17
CA ASN A 15 -14.17 5.27 -8.64
C ASN A 15 -12.73 5.24 -9.16
N ALA A 16 -12.31 4.10 -9.69
CA ALA A 16 -10.94 3.91 -10.16
C ALA A 16 -10.55 4.80 -11.35
N ASP A 17 -11.50 5.08 -12.26
CA ASP A 17 -11.25 5.92 -13.44
C ASP A 17 -11.08 7.39 -13.05
N GLU A 18 -11.92 7.89 -12.16
CA GLU A 18 -11.86 9.28 -11.69
C GLU A 18 -10.54 9.55 -10.95
N VAL A 19 -10.15 8.65 -10.03
CA VAL A 19 -8.91 8.77 -9.28
C VAL A 19 -7.70 8.66 -10.22
N ALA A 20 -7.71 7.70 -11.17
CA ALA A 20 -6.66 7.57 -12.17
C ALA A 20 -6.53 8.85 -13.02
N ALA A 21 -7.63 9.37 -13.55
CA ALA A 21 -7.62 10.59 -14.34
C ALA A 21 -7.07 11.80 -13.55
N LYS A 22 -7.46 11.94 -12.28
CA LYS A 22 -6.97 12.98 -11.39
C LYS A 22 -5.45 12.87 -11.16
N LEU A 23 -4.94 11.69 -10.83
CA LEU A 23 -3.52 11.47 -10.58
C LEU A 23 -2.68 11.63 -11.85
N CYS A 24 -3.19 11.21 -13.01
CA CYS A 24 -2.56 11.45 -14.30
C CYS A 24 -2.47 12.95 -14.60
N ALA A 25 -3.55 13.71 -14.41
CA ALA A 25 -3.59 15.13 -14.70
C ALA A 25 -2.75 15.98 -13.72
N THR A 26 -2.73 15.59 -12.43
CA THR A 26 -2.09 16.39 -11.37
C THR A 26 -0.60 16.08 -11.21
N TYR A 27 -0.24 14.80 -11.28
CA TYR A 27 1.12 14.34 -10.96
C TYR A 27 1.85 13.71 -12.14
N GLY A 28 1.20 13.53 -13.30
CA GLY A 28 1.84 12.99 -14.50
C GLY A 28 1.92 11.46 -14.53
N PHE A 29 1.12 10.74 -13.73
CA PHE A 29 1.00 9.30 -13.87
C PHE A 29 0.47 8.91 -15.25
N ARG A 30 0.76 7.68 -15.67
CA ARG A 30 0.25 7.10 -16.92
C ARG A 30 -0.49 5.80 -16.61
N VAL A 31 -1.65 5.63 -17.23
CA VAL A 31 -2.37 4.37 -17.16
C VAL A 31 -1.61 3.30 -17.92
N GLN A 32 -1.33 2.18 -17.26
CA GLN A 32 -0.66 1.02 -17.86
C GLN A 32 -1.67 0.00 -18.39
N GLY A 33 -2.82 -0.10 -17.76
CA GLY A 33 -3.86 -1.05 -18.09
C GLY A 33 -4.78 -1.33 -16.92
N GLN A 34 -5.65 -2.32 -17.08
CA GLN A 34 -6.47 -2.84 -15.99
C GLN A 34 -6.10 -4.28 -15.70
N VAL A 35 -6.25 -4.71 -14.45
CA VAL A 35 -6.18 -6.12 -14.10
C VAL A 35 -7.45 -6.79 -14.56
N GLY A 36 -7.31 -7.93 -15.26
CA GLY A 36 -8.40 -8.53 -16.04
C GLY A 36 -9.65 -8.87 -15.24
N GLY A 37 -10.71 -8.66 -15.83
CA GLY A 37 -12.08 -9.09 -15.96
C GLY A 37 -12.83 -9.72 -14.77
N ALA A 38 -12.65 -9.30 -13.52
CA ALA A 38 -13.56 -9.72 -12.46
C ALA A 38 -14.92 -9.00 -12.57
N ALA A 39 -16.00 -9.73 -12.29
CA ALA A 39 -17.34 -9.16 -12.30
C ALA A 39 -17.62 -8.29 -11.07
N ASP A 40 -16.91 -8.54 -9.96
CA ASP A 40 -17.14 -7.96 -8.64
C ASP A 40 -16.25 -6.76 -8.29
N HIS A 41 -15.21 -6.50 -9.08
CA HIS A 41 -14.32 -5.33 -8.91
C HIS A 41 -13.68 -4.91 -10.23
N ARG A 42 -13.02 -3.76 -10.22
CA ARG A 42 -12.16 -3.26 -11.28
C ARG A 42 -10.88 -2.68 -10.69
N SER A 43 -9.75 -3.01 -11.28
CA SER A 43 -8.46 -2.47 -10.85
C SER A 43 -7.73 -1.86 -12.04
N VAL A 44 -7.30 -0.61 -11.89
CA VAL A 44 -6.54 0.15 -12.88
C VAL A 44 -5.14 0.38 -12.34
N LEU A 45 -4.12 -0.01 -13.10
CA LEU A 45 -2.73 0.29 -12.78
C LEU A 45 -2.31 1.60 -13.42
N ILE A 46 -1.81 2.52 -12.60
CA ILE A 46 -1.12 3.73 -13.04
C ILE A 46 0.33 3.69 -12.59
N ARG A 47 1.21 4.26 -13.40
CA ARG A 47 2.66 4.27 -13.14
C ARG A 47 3.28 5.62 -13.48
N GLN A 48 4.30 6.01 -12.71
CA GLN A 48 5.26 7.02 -13.06
C GLN A 48 6.64 6.56 -12.60
N ASN A 49 7.58 6.38 -13.52
CA ASN A 49 8.91 5.81 -13.26
C ASN A 49 8.80 4.49 -12.45
N ASP A 50 9.37 4.42 -11.25
CA ASP A 50 9.32 3.22 -10.40
C ASP A 50 8.11 3.18 -9.46
N ILE A 51 7.26 4.21 -9.49
CA ILE A 51 6.06 4.26 -8.65
C ILE A 51 4.89 3.59 -9.37
N GLN A 52 4.32 2.57 -8.77
CA GLN A 52 3.14 1.85 -9.25
C GLN A 52 2.00 1.97 -8.23
N LEU A 53 0.83 2.43 -8.68
CA LEU A 53 -0.38 2.51 -7.87
C LEU A 53 -1.47 1.69 -8.55
N LEU A 54 -2.02 0.72 -7.81
CA LEU A 54 -3.16 -0.08 -8.23
C LEU A 54 -4.43 0.48 -7.60
N LEU A 55 -5.34 0.97 -8.43
CA LEU A 55 -6.60 1.58 -7.99
C LEU A 55 -7.72 0.57 -8.15
N THR A 56 -8.27 0.06 -7.04
CA THR A 56 -9.29 -0.99 -7.03
C THR A 56 -10.62 -0.45 -6.55
N GLU A 57 -11.63 -0.57 -7.41
CA GLU A 57 -13.04 -0.24 -7.17
C GLU A 57 -13.84 -1.53 -6.98
N GLY A 58 -14.57 -1.66 -5.87
CA GLY A 58 -15.51 -2.76 -5.66
C GLY A 58 -16.84 -2.49 -6.37
N ARG A 59 -17.39 -3.51 -7.02
CA ARG A 59 -18.65 -3.43 -7.78
C ARG A 59 -19.84 -4.12 -7.09
N THR A 60 -19.58 -4.74 -5.95
CA THR A 60 -20.60 -5.37 -5.11
C THR A 60 -20.52 -4.85 -3.70
N ASP A 61 -21.64 -4.82 -2.98
CA ASP A 61 -21.71 -4.32 -1.60
C ASP A 61 -20.88 -5.15 -0.63
N THR A 62 -20.52 -6.37 -0.99
CA THR A 62 -19.72 -7.29 -0.16
C THR A 62 -18.24 -7.32 -0.53
N HIS A 63 -17.83 -6.62 -1.60
CA HIS A 63 -16.44 -6.58 -2.00
C HIS A 63 -15.60 -5.83 -0.95
N PRO A 64 -14.40 -6.33 -0.57
CA PRO A 64 -13.54 -5.69 0.44
C PRO A 64 -13.25 -4.21 0.15
N ALA A 65 -13.05 -3.82 -1.11
CA ALA A 65 -12.85 -2.44 -1.48
C ALA A 65 -14.07 -1.56 -1.18
N THR A 66 -15.30 -2.05 -1.45
CA THR A 66 -16.53 -1.33 -1.12
C THR A 66 -16.68 -1.13 0.39
N LEU A 67 -16.40 -2.18 1.18
CA LEU A 67 -16.48 -2.11 2.65
C LEU A 67 -15.42 -1.18 3.23
N PHE A 68 -14.20 -1.23 2.69
CA PHE A 68 -13.12 -0.34 3.10
C PHE A 68 -13.46 1.13 2.83
N VAL A 69 -13.89 1.43 1.60
CA VAL A 69 -14.27 2.80 1.20
C VAL A 69 -15.45 3.33 2.03
N ALA A 70 -16.42 2.48 2.34
CA ALA A 70 -17.54 2.88 3.22
C ALA A 70 -17.09 3.24 4.64
N LYS A 71 -16.00 2.64 5.14
CA LYS A 71 -15.47 2.86 6.48
C LYS A 71 -14.46 4.02 6.54
N HIS A 72 -13.56 4.10 5.55
CA HIS A 72 -12.37 4.95 5.58
C HIS A 72 -12.36 6.04 4.50
N GLY A 73 -13.24 5.95 3.49
CA GLY A 73 -13.06 6.68 2.24
C GLY A 73 -12.00 6.03 1.34
N ASP A 74 -11.62 6.73 0.28
CA ASP A 74 -10.54 6.30 -0.62
C ASP A 74 -9.19 6.29 0.13
N GLY A 75 -8.45 5.19 0.07
CA GLY A 75 -7.20 5.10 0.80
C GLY A 75 -6.36 3.85 0.46
N PRO A 76 -5.10 3.81 0.95
CA PRO A 76 -4.23 2.66 0.78
C PRO A 76 -4.76 1.46 1.56
N ALA A 77 -4.93 0.33 0.88
CA ALA A 77 -5.43 -0.91 1.47
C ALA A 77 -4.35 -2.02 1.54
N THR A 78 -3.36 -1.97 0.63
CA THR A 78 -2.29 -2.97 0.60
C THR A 78 -0.98 -2.33 0.16
N ILE A 79 0.11 -2.66 0.86
CA ILE A 79 1.48 -2.40 0.42
C ILE A 79 2.07 -3.74 -0.06
N ALA A 80 2.33 -3.84 -1.36
CA ALA A 80 2.92 -5.03 -1.97
C ALA A 80 4.45 -4.96 -1.89
N LEU A 81 5.04 -6.00 -1.33
CA LEU A 81 6.47 -6.10 -1.09
C LEU A 81 7.09 -7.09 -2.07
N SER A 82 8.09 -6.64 -2.83
CA SER A 82 8.80 -7.49 -3.80
C SER A 82 9.79 -8.42 -3.13
N THR A 83 9.82 -9.66 -3.59
CA THR A 83 10.73 -10.72 -3.14
C THR A 83 10.92 -11.77 -4.23
N ASP A 84 12.02 -12.51 -4.20
CA ASP A 84 12.27 -13.60 -5.15
C ASP A 84 11.40 -14.85 -4.88
N ASP A 85 11.00 -15.07 -3.62
CA ASP A 85 10.17 -16.20 -3.18
C ASP A 85 8.97 -15.73 -2.33
N PRO A 86 7.86 -15.28 -2.96
CA PRO A 86 6.66 -14.82 -2.24
C PRO A 86 6.06 -15.86 -1.30
N ASP A 87 6.02 -17.13 -1.73
CA ASP A 87 5.46 -18.21 -0.91
C ASP A 87 6.36 -18.52 0.30
N GLY A 88 7.68 -18.45 0.13
CA GLY A 88 8.64 -18.58 1.22
C GLY A 88 8.53 -17.43 2.20
N ALA A 89 8.46 -16.20 1.70
CA ALA A 89 8.30 -15.00 2.52
C ALA A 89 7.01 -15.05 3.35
N LEU A 90 5.89 -15.47 2.74
CA LEU A 90 4.63 -15.67 3.45
C LEU A 90 4.75 -16.71 4.57
N ARG A 91 5.36 -17.88 4.28
CA ARG A 91 5.54 -18.92 5.30
C ARG A 91 6.40 -18.44 6.47
N GLU A 92 7.49 -17.72 6.18
CA GLU A 92 8.36 -17.13 7.21
C GLU A 92 7.62 -16.09 8.05
N ALA A 93 6.87 -15.18 7.40
CA ALA A 93 6.08 -14.15 8.09
C ALA A 93 5.04 -14.78 9.03
N VAL A 94 4.29 -15.78 8.55
CA VAL A 94 3.29 -16.49 9.37
C VAL A 94 3.96 -17.24 10.54
N ALA A 95 5.09 -17.90 10.30
CA ALA A 95 5.85 -18.56 11.36
C ALA A 95 6.38 -17.56 12.40
N ALA A 96 6.67 -16.31 12.00
CA ALA A 96 7.07 -15.24 12.90
C ALA A 96 5.90 -14.55 13.62
N GLY A 97 4.65 -14.90 13.26
CA GLY A 97 3.44 -14.44 13.95
C GLY A 97 2.55 -13.49 13.13
N ALA A 98 2.82 -13.29 11.83
CA ALA A 98 1.88 -12.58 10.97
C ALA A 98 0.57 -13.35 10.83
N VAL A 99 -0.55 -12.63 10.80
CA VAL A 99 -1.87 -13.21 10.66
C VAL A 99 -2.29 -13.13 9.19
N PRO A 100 -2.56 -14.26 8.52
CA PRO A 100 -3.10 -14.23 7.17
C PRO A 100 -4.47 -13.55 7.16
N VAL A 101 -4.64 -12.55 6.32
CA VAL A 101 -5.95 -12.00 6.01
C VAL A 101 -6.58 -12.91 4.98
N SER A 102 -7.81 -13.37 5.24
CA SER A 102 -8.55 -14.20 4.26
C SER A 102 -8.49 -13.51 2.90
N ALA A 103 -8.06 -14.24 1.89
CA ALA A 103 -7.94 -13.70 0.55
C ALA A 103 -9.25 -13.03 0.16
N ALA A 104 -9.23 -11.74 -0.12
CA ALA A 104 -10.20 -11.19 -1.05
C ALA A 104 -10.13 -12.08 -2.29
N ALA A 105 -11.29 -12.39 -2.89
CA ALA A 105 -11.40 -13.33 -4.00
C ALA A 105 -10.22 -13.17 -4.97
N PRO A 106 -9.62 -14.26 -5.45
CA PRO A 106 -8.46 -14.17 -6.32
C PRO A 106 -8.76 -13.16 -7.42
N LEU A 107 -7.79 -12.31 -7.76
CA LEU A 107 -7.82 -11.54 -9.00
C LEU A 107 -8.11 -12.58 -10.09
N SER A 108 -9.35 -12.62 -10.57
CA SER A 108 -9.92 -13.72 -11.31
C SER A 108 -9.05 -14.09 -12.50
N ASP A 109 -8.75 -15.38 -12.61
CA ASP A 109 -8.31 -16.12 -13.79
C ASP A 109 -6.98 -15.79 -14.47
N VAL A 110 -6.10 -15.02 -13.90
CA VAL A 110 -4.74 -14.95 -14.40
C VAL A 110 -3.82 -15.68 -13.43
N SER A 111 -3.45 -16.90 -13.82
CA SER A 111 -2.55 -17.87 -13.18
C SER A 111 -2.35 -17.71 -11.67
N ALA A 112 -2.89 -18.66 -10.96
CA ALA A 112 -2.99 -18.87 -9.54
C ALA A 112 -1.71 -18.62 -8.71
N THR A 113 -1.26 -17.41 -8.59
CA THR A 113 -0.55 -16.97 -7.41
C THR A 113 -1.59 -16.31 -6.53
N SER A 114 -2.21 -17.11 -5.68
CA SER A 114 -3.08 -16.60 -4.62
C SER A 114 -2.24 -15.64 -3.77
N ARG A 115 -2.35 -14.34 -4.03
CA ARG A 115 -1.68 -13.31 -3.24
C ARG A 115 -2.29 -13.32 -1.85
N VAL A 116 -1.77 -14.16 -0.98
CA VAL A 116 -2.19 -14.17 0.42
C VAL A 116 -1.70 -12.88 1.03
N ARG A 117 -2.64 -12.14 1.60
CA ARG A 117 -2.35 -10.95 2.38
C ARG A 117 -2.09 -11.35 3.82
N ILE A 118 -1.23 -10.62 4.49
CA ILE A 118 -1.04 -10.66 5.93
C ILE A 118 -1.41 -9.30 6.52
N THR A 119 -1.79 -9.29 7.78
CA THR A 119 -2.03 -8.04 8.50
C THR A 119 -0.77 -7.17 8.50
N GLY A 120 -0.94 -5.88 8.26
CA GLY A 120 0.09 -4.86 8.40
C GLY A 120 -0.19 -3.99 9.62
N PHE A 121 -0.79 -2.84 9.43
CA PHE A 121 -1.19 -1.90 10.48
C PHE A 121 -2.61 -1.40 10.20
N GLY A 122 -3.42 -1.23 11.25
CA GLY A 122 -4.82 -0.90 11.09
C GLY A 122 -5.51 -1.86 10.12
N ASP A 123 -6.22 -1.31 9.13
CA ASP A 123 -6.86 -2.09 8.06
C ASP A 123 -6.01 -2.18 6.78
N VAL A 124 -4.73 -1.76 6.82
CA VAL A 124 -3.78 -1.91 5.71
C VAL A 124 -3.05 -3.24 5.83
N ALA A 125 -3.03 -3.98 4.73
CA ALA A 125 -2.39 -5.29 4.65
C ALA A 125 -1.03 -5.23 3.92
N HIS A 126 -0.25 -6.30 4.04
CA HIS A 126 0.91 -6.56 3.18
C HIS A 126 0.66 -7.78 2.31
N THR A 127 1.24 -7.78 1.12
CA THR A 127 1.34 -8.96 0.27
C THR A 127 2.77 -9.10 -0.25
N PHE A 128 3.16 -10.33 -0.59
CA PHE A 128 4.45 -10.61 -1.22
C PHE A 128 4.25 -10.93 -2.69
N VAL A 129 5.04 -10.30 -3.55
CA VAL A 129 4.96 -10.46 -5.01
C VAL A 129 6.34 -10.60 -5.61
N ARG A 130 6.43 -11.16 -6.81
CA ARG A 130 7.65 -11.04 -7.61
C ARG A 130 7.66 -9.69 -8.29
N SER A 131 8.82 -9.07 -8.36
CA SER A 131 8.96 -7.79 -9.06
C SER A 131 8.49 -7.90 -10.52
N GLY A 132 7.61 -6.98 -10.93
CA GLY A 132 7.02 -6.95 -12.28
C GLY A 132 5.86 -7.91 -12.52
N GLU A 133 5.53 -8.80 -11.60
CA GLU A 133 4.42 -9.78 -11.76
C GLU A 133 3.08 -9.11 -12.07
N LEU A 134 2.82 -7.93 -11.50
CA LEU A 134 1.58 -7.19 -11.74
C LEU A 134 1.44 -6.79 -13.20
N ALA A 135 2.53 -6.36 -13.84
CA ALA A 135 2.53 -5.95 -15.24
C ALA A 135 2.12 -7.08 -16.19
N ASP A 136 2.49 -8.32 -15.87
CA ASP A 136 2.16 -9.51 -16.68
C ASP A 136 0.66 -9.86 -16.65
N THR A 137 -0.10 -9.28 -15.70
CA THR A 137 -1.53 -9.53 -15.56
C THR A 137 -2.42 -8.49 -16.23
N LEU A 138 -1.81 -7.45 -16.82
CA LEU A 138 -2.55 -6.33 -17.37
C LEU A 138 -3.19 -6.64 -18.72
N VAL A 139 -4.40 -6.12 -18.90
CA VAL A 139 -5.08 -6.04 -20.19
C VAL A 139 -5.32 -4.55 -20.54
N PRO A 140 -5.37 -4.18 -21.82
CA PRO A 140 -5.71 -2.83 -22.23
C PRO A 140 -7.07 -2.39 -21.66
N LEU A 141 -7.22 -1.10 -21.37
CA LEU A 141 -8.53 -0.53 -21.08
C LEU A 141 -9.43 -0.65 -22.31
N ALA A 142 -10.70 -0.97 -22.08
CA ALA A 142 -11.71 -1.02 -23.14
C ALA A 142 -11.93 0.36 -23.78
N GLU A 143 -11.89 1.42 -22.95
CA GLU A 143 -11.91 2.80 -23.37
C GLU A 143 -10.71 3.53 -22.75
N PRO A 144 -9.92 4.28 -23.52
CA PRO A 144 -8.86 5.11 -22.97
C PRO A 144 -9.44 6.13 -22.00
N LEU A 145 -8.86 6.23 -20.80
CA LEU A 145 -9.17 7.38 -19.94
C LEU A 145 -8.73 8.64 -20.67
N ALA A 146 -9.55 9.69 -20.59
CA ALA A 146 -9.23 10.99 -21.20
C ALA A 146 -7.93 11.52 -20.59
N ALA A 147 -6.81 11.18 -21.23
CA ALA A 147 -5.54 11.83 -20.96
C ALA A 147 -5.63 13.23 -21.58
N GLY A 148 -5.35 14.25 -20.80
CA GLY A 148 -5.16 15.59 -21.37
C GLY A 148 -4.04 15.55 -22.42
N ASP A 149 -4.15 16.34 -23.47
CA ASP A 149 -3.16 16.45 -24.56
C ASP A 149 -1.78 17.01 -24.10
N SER A 150 -1.53 17.05 -22.80
CA SER A 150 -0.29 17.56 -22.21
C SER A 150 0.79 16.48 -22.22
N GLU A 151 2.01 16.86 -22.58
CA GLU A 151 3.19 16.03 -22.34
C GLU A 151 3.23 15.64 -20.87
N PRO A 152 3.44 14.34 -20.55
CA PRO A 152 3.44 13.87 -19.16
C PRO A 152 4.55 14.56 -18.37
N LEU A 153 4.21 15.13 -17.25
CA LEU A 153 5.17 15.66 -16.30
C LEU A 153 5.80 14.46 -15.53
N GLU A 154 7.07 14.21 -15.76
CA GLU A 154 7.83 13.22 -14.98
C GLU A 154 8.33 13.88 -13.68
N LEU A 155 7.40 14.06 -12.72
CA LEU A 155 7.66 14.79 -11.48
C LEU A 155 8.16 13.90 -10.33
N LEU A 156 7.82 12.61 -10.38
CA LEU A 156 8.07 11.65 -9.31
C LEU A 156 8.91 10.50 -9.87
N ASP A 157 9.84 9.98 -9.08
CA ASP A 157 10.78 8.95 -9.52
C ASP A 157 10.57 7.63 -8.76
N ILE A 158 10.67 7.66 -7.44
CA ILE A 158 10.58 6.49 -6.57
C ILE A 158 9.60 6.72 -5.42
N LEU A 159 9.10 5.64 -4.83
CA LEU A 159 8.43 5.64 -3.55
C LEU A 159 9.48 5.48 -2.45
N ASP A 160 9.89 6.59 -1.83
CA ASP A 160 10.98 6.63 -0.87
C ASP A 160 10.63 5.94 0.46
N HIS A 161 9.47 6.29 1.03
CA HIS A 161 8.99 5.69 2.27
C HIS A 161 7.47 5.82 2.41
N VAL A 162 6.92 5.09 3.38
CA VAL A 162 5.50 5.19 3.76
C VAL A 162 5.42 5.56 5.23
N ALA A 163 4.62 6.60 5.54
CA ALA A 163 4.31 6.98 6.90
C ALA A 163 3.07 6.24 7.41
N LEU A 164 3.16 5.67 8.60
CA LEU A 164 2.12 4.94 9.29
C LEU A 164 1.74 5.70 10.55
N CYS A 165 0.45 6.01 10.74
CA CYS A 165 -0.04 6.55 12.01
C CYS A 165 -0.60 5.41 12.86
N VAL A 166 -0.17 5.35 14.12
CA VAL A 166 -0.64 4.35 15.08
C VAL A 166 -1.17 5.02 16.34
N PRO A 167 -2.16 4.40 17.02
CA PRO A 167 -2.67 4.91 18.30
C PRO A 167 -1.58 5.00 19.39
N ASP A 168 -1.85 5.82 20.40
CA ASP A 168 -1.01 5.92 21.61
C ASP A 168 -0.78 4.54 22.25
N GLY A 169 0.48 4.22 22.54
CA GLY A 169 0.96 2.94 23.05
C GLY A 169 1.26 1.89 21.99
N GLU A 170 0.97 2.13 20.70
CA GLU A 170 1.17 1.15 19.61
C GLU A 170 2.47 1.35 18.81
N LEU A 171 3.24 2.42 19.04
CA LEU A 171 4.50 2.68 18.33
C LEU A 171 5.51 1.53 18.53
N ILE A 172 5.80 1.19 19.77
CA ILE A 172 6.77 0.13 20.07
C ILE A 172 6.31 -1.25 19.63
N PRO A 173 5.04 -1.68 19.91
CA PRO A 173 4.51 -2.93 19.37
C PRO A 173 4.60 -3.02 17.85
N THR A 174 4.31 -1.93 17.14
CA THR A 174 4.39 -1.89 15.67
C THR A 174 5.83 -2.02 15.17
N VAL A 175 6.78 -1.31 15.76
CA VAL A 175 8.22 -1.46 15.44
C VAL A 175 8.64 -2.93 15.63
N GLN A 176 8.33 -3.51 16.78
CA GLN A 176 8.67 -4.91 17.10
C GLN A 176 8.02 -5.91 16.14
N TYR A 177 6.80 -5.62 15.66
CA TYR A 177 6.14 -6.42 14.64
C TYR A 177 6.97 -6.45 13.35
N TYR A 178 7.39 -5.30 12.83
CA TYR A 178 8.19 -5.23 11.60
C TYR A 178 9.59 -5.85 11.79
N GLU A 179 10.21 -5.65 12.94
CA GLU A 179 11.49 -6.31 13.24
C GLU A 179 11.35 -7.83 13.26
N LYS A 180 10.34 -8.34 13.96
CA LYS A 180 10.15 -9.78 14.16
C LYS A 180 9.64 -10.49 12.91
N VAL A 181 8.63 -9.91 12.23
CA VAL A 181 7.96 -10.55 11.11
C VAL A 181 8.73 -10.37 9.81
N PHE A 182 9.25 -9.17 9.56
CA PHE A 182 9.89 -8.82 8.29
C PHE A 182 11.42 -8.79 8.37
N GLY A 183 12.00 -8.86 9.56
CA GLY A 183 13.44 -8.74 9.77
C GLY A 183 13.95 -7.33 9.51
N PHE A 184 13.08 -6.32 9.61
CA PHE A 184 13.49 -4.93 9.49
C PHE A 184 14.29 -4.52 10.72
N SER A 185 14.99 -3.39 10.63
CA SER A 185 15.72 -2.81 11.75
C SER A 185 15.27 -1.37 11.98
N GLN A 186 15.11 -0.98 13.24
CA GLN A 186 14.94 0.43 13.55
C GLN A 186 16.25 1.18 13.22
N ILE A 187 16.14 2.19 12.35
CA ILE A 187 17.30 2.98 11.89
C ILE A 187 17.30 4.41 12.42
N PHE A 188 16.14 4.92 12.87
CA PHE A 188 16.02 6.29 13.35
C PHE A 188 14.89 6.41 14.37
N GLU A 189 15.00 7.39 15.28
CA GLU A 189 13.93 7.81 16.17
C GLU A 189 14.01 9.31 16.42
N GLU A 190 12.85 9.94 16.56
CA GLU A 190 12.77 11.37 16.85
C GLU A 190 11.47 11.69 17.61
N TYR A 191 11.56 12.65 18.51
CA TYR A 191 10.39 13.31 19.08
C TYR A 191 10.20 14.65 18.35
N ILE A 192 9.06 14.80 17.68
CA ILE A 192 8.78 15.91 16.78
C ILE A 192 7.76 16.85 17.47
N GLU A 193 8.14 18.12 17.66
CA GLU A 193 7.23 19.14 18.17
C GLU A 193 6.81 20.10 17.05
N VAL A 194 5.50 20.29 16.89
CA VAL A 194 4.92 21.22 15.91
C VAL A 194 3.96 22.16 16.63
N GLY A 195 4.49 23.28 17.11
CA GLY A 195 3.70 24.24 17.90
C GLY A 195 3.26 23.66 19.23
N VAL A 196 1.95 23.43 19.38
CA VAL A 196 1.34 22.86 20.59
C VAL A 196 1.10 21.36 20.52
N GLN A 197 1.41 20.76 19.37
CA GLN A 197 1.28 19.35 19.08
C GLN A 197 2.64 18.67 19.12
N ALA A 198 2.67 17.37 19.39
CA ALA A 198 3.89 16.59 19.29
C ALA A 198 3.59 15.14 18.94
N MET A 199 4.61 14.44 18.44
CA MET A 199 4.53 13.04 18.07
C MET A 199 5.87 12.33 18.29
N ASN A 200 5.80 11.04 18.59
CA ASN A 200 6.94 10.15 18.57
C ASN A 200 7.07 9.54 17.18
N SER A 201 8.27 9.49 16.64
CA SER A 201 8.57 8.90 15.35
C SER A 201 9.63 7.82 15.47
N ARG A 202 9.41 6.68 14.83
CA ARG A 202 10.43 5.64 14.65
C ARG A 202 10.43 5.18 13.20
N VAL A 203 11.61 4.96 12.66
CA VAL A 203 11.78 4.51 11.29
C VAL A 203 12.36 3.10 11.29
N VAL A 204 11.68 2.19 10.61
CA VAL A 204 12.17 0.83 10.36
C VAL A 204 12.47 0.66 8.88
N GLN A 205 13.53 -0.08 8.57
CA GLN A 205 13.97 -0.30 7.20
C GLN A 205 14.32 -1.76 6.97
N SER A 206 14.01 -2.24 5.76
CA SER A 206 14.41 -3.59 5.32
C SER A 206 15.93 -3.70 5.20
N PRO A 207 16.50 -4.92 5.33
CA PRO A 207 17.96 -5.13 5.11
C PRO A 207 18.45 -4.72 3.73
N SER A 208 17.58 -4.73 2.72
CA SER A 208 17.87 -4.26 1.35
C SER A 208 17.95 -2.73 1.24
N GLY A 209 17.38 -2.00 2.22
CA GLY A 209 17.16 -0.55 2.12
C GLY A 209 15.98 -0.15 1.23
N GLY A 210 15.35 -1.10 0.54
CA GLY A 210 14.28 -0.82 -0.43
C GLY A 210 12.89 -0.62 0.16
N VAL A 211 12.71 -0.84 1.47
CA VAL A 211 11.45 -0.54 2.17
C VAL A 211 11.76 0.23 3.43
N THR A 212 11.25 1.44 3.52
CA THR A 212 11.36 2.31 4.69
C THR A 212 9.95 2.68 5.18
N LEU A 213 9.68 2.43 6.46
CA LEU A 213 8.42 2.78 7.09
C LEU A 213 8.69 3.72 8.25
N THR A 214 8.06 4.90 8.22
CA THR A 214 8.08 5.88 9.31
C THR A 214 6.82 5.71 10.15
N ILE A 215 6.95 5.26 11.38
CA ILE A 215 5.84 4.97 12.28
C ILE A 215 5.68 6.17 13.23
N LEU A 216 4.49 6.74 13.27
CA LEU A 216 4.15 7.95 13.99
C LEU A 216 3.06 7.66 15.02
N GLU A 217 3.28 8.12 16.25
CA GLU A 217 2.34 8.02 17.35
C GLU A 217 2.12 9.41 17.95
N PRO A 218 0.88 9.87 18.18
CA PRO A 218 0.62 11.18 18.78
C PRO A 218 1.09 11.20 20.23
N ASP A 219 1.59 12.35 20.67
CA ASP A 219 1.77 12.61 22.11
C ASP A 219 0.46 13.12 22.70
N THR A 220 -0.31 12.22 23.28
CA THR A 220 -1.64 12.51 23.87
C THR A 220 -1.60 13.43 25.09
N SER A 221 -0.41 13.75 25.61
CA SER A 221 -0.22 14.79 26.64
C SER A 221 -0.25 16.21 26.08
N ARG A 222 -0.19 16.35 24.76
CA ARG A 222 -0.25 17.61 24.01
C ARG A 222 -1.64 17.83 23.40
N MET A 223 -1.81 18.94 22.68
CA MET A 223 -3.04 19.20 21.94
C MET A 223 -3.17 18.21 20.76
N PRO A 224 -4.39 17.68 20.50
CA PRO A 224 -4.62 16.86 19.32
C PRO A 224 -4.16 17.54 18.03
N GLY A 225 -3.68 16.76 17.08
CA GLY A 225 -3.10 17.22 15.83
C GLY A 225 -3.47 16.37 14.63
N GLN A 226 -2.75 16.55 13.55
CA GLN A 226 -3.03 15.85 12.29
C GLN A 226 -2.99 14.32 12.42
N ILE A 227 -2.15 13.77 13.29
CA ILE A 227 -2.09 12.32 13.52
C ILE A 227 -3.37 11.81 14.17
N ASP A 228 -3.91 12.56 15.13
CA ASP A 228 -5.19 12.22 15.77
C ASP A 228 -6.35 12.23 14.77
N ASP A 229 -6.29 13.10 13.75
CA ASP A 229 -7.30 13.16 12.68
C ASP A 229 -7.21 11.96 11.69
N PHE A 230 -6.06 11.28 11.65
CA PHE A 230 -5.86 10.07 10.82
C PHE A 230 -6.29 8.78 11.52
N LEU A 231 -6.39 8.78 12.84
CA LEU A 231 -6.72 7.62 13.67
C LEU A 231 -8.20 7.54 13.96
#